data_79c15e67f1316ce2db8e2422c952798f
#
_entry.id   79c15e67f1316ce2db8e2422c952798f
#
_cell.length_a   1.000
_cell.length_b   1.000
_cell.length_c   1.000
_cell.angle_alpha   90.00
_cell.angle_beta   90.00
_cell.angle_gamma   90.00
#
_symmetry.space_group_name_H-M   'P 1'
#
loop_
_entity.id
_entity.type
_entity.pdbx_description
1 polymer ?
#
loop_
_entity_poly.entity_id
_entity_poly.type
_entity_poly.pdbx_seq_one_letter_code
_entity_poly.pdbx_strand_id
1 'polypeptide(L)'
;AGSAQYWYGETFRIRQLYSDAATAYLDGYQNYPKSKKAPENLLKLGTTMVELGEKDQGCKMIKGIKKQYPKASQSVLQKAQYEQKKFKCSKA
;
A
#
# COMPACT_ATOMS: atom_id res chain seq x y z
N ALA A 1 -6.78 -1.51 15.32
CA ALA A 1 -5.39 -1.88 15.06
C ALA A 1 -5.09 -1.90 13.56
N GLY A 2 -3.78 -1.82 13.22
CA GLY A 2 -3.35 -1.80 11.82
C GLY A 2 -3.78 -3.03 11.03
N SER A 3 -3.80 -4.20 11.67
CA SER A 3 -4.24 -5.43 11.01
C SER A 3 -5.72 -5.39 10.65
N ALA A 4 -6.56 -4.85 11.54
CA ALA A 4 -7.99 -4.72 11.24
C ALA A 4 -8.19 -3.78 10.05
N GLN A 5 -7.48 -2.66 10.00
CA GLN A 5 -7.58 -1.72 8.89
C GLN A 5 -7.14 -2.35 7.57
N TYR A 6 -6.08 -3.18 7.62
CA TYR A 6 -5.63 -3.91 6.44
C TYR A 6 -6.76 -4.79 5.88
N TRP A 7 -7.41 -5.55 6.75
CA TRP A 7 -8.48 -6.46 6.31
C TRP A 7 -9.73 -5.71 5.86
N TYR A 8 -10.05 -4.57 6.46
CA TYR A 8 -11.11 -3.71 5.95
C TYR A 8 -10.79 -3.26 4.53
N GLY A 9 -9.54 -2.83 4.30
CA GLY A 9 -9.11 -2.43 2.97
C GLY A 9 -9.27 -3.55 1.95
N GLU A 10 -8.86 -4.77 2.32
CA GLU A 10 -8.99 -5.92 1.44
C GLU A 10 -10.46 -6.20 1.11
N THR A 11 -11.35 -6.11 2.10
CA THR A 11 -12.78 -6.32 1.90
C THR A 11 -13.34 -5.32 0.88
N PHE A 12 -12.99 -4.04 1.04
CA PHE A 12 -13.45 -3.02 0.10
C PHE A 12 -12.87 -3.24 -1.29
N ARG A 13 -11.61 -3.65 -1.37
CA ARG A 13 -10.96 -3.90 -2.66
C ARG A 13 -11.63 -5.05 -3.41
N ILE A 14 -11.96 -6.13 -2.71
CA ILE A 14 -12.66 -7.26 -3.31
C ILE A 14 -13.99 -6.81 -3.91
N ARG A 15 -14.67 -5.87 -3.26
CA ARG A 15 -15.93 -5.30 -3.73
C ARG A 15 -15.72 -4.16 -4.74
N GLN A 16 -14.47 -3.91 -5.11
CA GLN A 16 -14.08 -2.84 -6.05
C GLN A 16 -14.45 -1.45 -5.56
N LEU A 17 -14.54 -1.29 -4.24
CA LEU A 17 -14.76 0.02 -3.63
C LEU A 17 -13.41 0.64 -3.29
N TYR A 18 -12.70 1.09 -4.33
CA TYR A 18 -11.30 1.49 -4.21
C TYR A 18 -11.10 2.71 -3.31
N SER A 19 -12.01 3.69 -3.34
CA SER A 19 -11.89 4.86 -2.46
C SER A 19 -12.00 4.47 -1.00
N ASP A 20 -12.95 3.59 -0.67
CA ASP A 20 -13.11 3.10 0.70
C ASP A 20 -11.90 2.26 1.12
N ALA A 21 -11.39 1.43 0.20
CA ALA A 21 -10.19 0.65 0.47
C ALA A 21 -9.00 1.55 0.77
N ALA A 22 -8.81 2.60 -0.04
CA ALA A 22 -7.71 3.53 0.17
C ALA A 22 -7.80 4.19 1.55
N THR A 23 -9.00 4.59 1.97
CA THR A 23 -9.20 5.19 3.28
C THR A 23 -8.83 4.21 4.40
N ALA A 24 -9.24 2.95 4.28
CA ALA A 24 -8.94 1.94 5.30
C ALA A 24 -7.44 1.69 5.41
N TYR A 25 -6.75 1.54 4.27
CA TYR A 25 -5.31 1.34 4.28
C TYR A 25 -4.58 2.56 4.82
N LEU A 26 -5.03 3.75 4.46
CA LEU A 26 -4.43 4.99 4.95
C LEU A 26 -4.56 5.10 6.47
N ASP A 27 -5.74 4.79 7.01
CA ASP A 27 -5.96 4.79 8.45
C ASP A 27 -5.00 3.82 9.15
N GLY A 28 -4.83 2.62 8.57
CA GLY A 28 -3.90 1.65 9.14
C GLY A 28 -2.47 2.13 9.13
N TYR A 29 -2.05 2.78 8.05
CA TYR A 29 -0.70 3.30 7.94
C TYR A 29 -0.47 4.50 8.85
N GLN A 30 -1.39 5.47 8.86
CA GLN A 30 -1.21 6.71 9.61
C GLN A 30 -1.38 6.53 11.11
N ASN A 31 -2.35 5.74 11.54
CA ASN A 31 -2.68 5.60 12.95
C ASN A 31 -1.92 4.47 13.63
N TYR A 32 -1.43 3.51 12.84
CA TYR A 32 -0.70 2.37 13.37
C TYR A 32 0.59 2.11 12.58
N PRO A 33 1.48 3.14 12.48
CA PRO A 33 2.65 3.03 11.60
C PRO A 33 3.67 2.01 12.06
N LYS A 34 3.57 1.52 13.30
CA LYS A 34 4.49 0.51 13.82
C LYS A 34 3.86 -0.88 13.90
N SER A 35 2.64 -1.06 13.39
CA SER A 35 2.03 -2.38 13.39
C SER A 35 2.73 -3.27 12.37
N LYS A 36 2.57 -4.58 12.53
CA LYS A 36 3.14 -5.55 11.59
C LYS A 36 2.60 -5.38 10.18
N LYS A 37 1.38 -4.87 10.06
CA LYS A 37 0.74 -4.66 8.76
C LYS A 37 1.01 -3.28 8.17
N ALA A 38 1.74 -2.41 8.88
CA ALA A 38 1.97 -1.06 8.37
C ALA A 38 2.64 -1.05 6.99
N PRO A 39 3.71 -1.83 6.73
CA PRO A 39 4.28 -1.86 5.39
C PRO A 39 3.28 -2.36 4.34
N GLU A 40 2.46 -3.34 4.68
CA GLU A 40 1.44 -3.85 3.76
C GLU A 40 0.33 -2.83 3.55
N ASN A 41 -0.07 -2.10 4.59
CA ASN A 41 -1.03 -1.02 4.45
C ASN A 41 -0.53 0.03 3.46
N LEU A 42 0.75 0.40 3.57
CA LEU A 42 1.34 1.38 2.67
C LEU A 42 1.41 0.83 1.24
N LEU A 43 1.81 -0.42 1.07
CA LEU A 43 1.85 -1.05 -0.25
C LEU A 43 0.47 -1.08 -0.89
N LYS A 44 -0.52 -1.55 -0.14
CA LYS A 44 -1.89 -1.65 -0.67
C LYS A 44 -2.50 -0.28 -0.94
N LEU A 45 -2.17 0.70 -0.11
CA LEU A 45 -2.60 2.07 -0.37
C LEU A 45 -2.04 2.55 -1.71
N GLY A 46 -0.74 2.33 -1.94
CA GLY A 46 -0.12 2.72 -3.19
C GLY A 46 -0.77 2.04 -4.39
N THR A 47 -0.96 0.72 -4.31
CA THR A 47 -1.62 -0.05 -5.36
C THR A 47 -3.03 0.49 -5.64
N THR A 48 -3.78 0.75 -4.58
CA THR A 48 -5.15 1.25 -4.72
C THR A 48 -5.19 2.65 -5.32
N MET A 49 -4.22 3.49 -4.97
CA MET A 49 -4.11 4.83 -5.57
C MET A 49 -3.88 4.74 -7.07
N VAL A 50 -3.03 3.81 -7.52
CA VAL A 50 -2.84 3.59 -8.96
C VAL A 50 -4.16 3.15 -9.60
N GLU A 51 -4.89 2.26 -8.95
CA GLU A 51 -6.18 1.79 -9.46
C GLU A 51 -7.22 2.91 -9.54
N LEU A 52 -7.10 3.91 -8.66
CA LEU A 52 -7.98 5.08 -8.67
C LEU A 52 -7.57 6.12 -9.73
N GLY A 53 -6.50 5.88 -10.45
CA GLY A 53 -6.00 6.82 -11.43
C GLY A 53 -4.95 7.78 -10.91
N GLU A 54 -4.55 7.67 -9.64
CA GLU A 54 -3.51 8.49 -9.03
C GLU A 54 -2.17 7.79 -9.10
N LYS A 55 -1.71 7.53 -10.33
CA LYS A 55 -0.53 6.71 -10.57
C LYS A 55 0.73 7.28 -9.93
N ASP A 56 0.96 8.59 -10.09
CA ASP A 56 2.18 9.20 -9.56
C ASP A 56 2.26 9.09 -8.04
N GLN A 57 1.17 9.35 -7.35
CA GLN A 57 1.13 9.21 -5.90
C GLN A 57 1.28 7.77 -5.47
N GLY A 58 0.57 6.86 -6.15
CA GLY A 58 0.67 5.44 -5.84
C GLY A 58 2.08 4.93 -6.02
N CYS A 59 2.74 5.31 -7.11
CA CYS A 59 4.13 4.91 -7.35
C CYS A 59 5.07 5.45 -6.28
N LYS A 60 4.89 6.70 -5.85
CA LYS A 60 5.72 7.26 -4.77
C LYS A 60 5.57 6.46 -3.48
N MET A 61 4.34 6.08 -3.15
CA MET A 61 4.08 5.31 -1.94
C MET A 61 4.76 3.95 -2.00
N ILE A 62 4.63 3.25 -3.14
CA ILE A 62 5.23 1.94 -3.31
C ILE A 62 6.76 2.02 -3.24
N LYS A 63 7.35 3.01 -3.89
CA LYS A 63 8.81 3.22 -3.83
C LYS A 63 9.28 3.55 -2.42
N GLY A 64 8.46 4.24 -1.65
CA GLY A 64 8.82 4.66 -0.31
C GLY A 64 8.84 3.57 0.73
N ILE A 65 8.28 2.39 0.43
CA ILE A 65 8.17 1.32 1.42
C ILE A 65 9.54 0.90 1.96
N LYS A 66 10.49 0.64 1.07
CA LYS A 66 11.83 0.21 1.49
C LYS A 66 12.51 1.27 2.33
N LYS A 67 12.29 2.53 2.01
CA LYS A 67 12.90 3.66 2.74
C LYS A 67 12.29 3.81 4.13
N GLN A 68 10.96 3.70 4.24
CA GLN A 68 10.27 3.88 5.52
C GLN A 68 10.31 2.63 6.38
N TYR A 69 10.30 1.46 5.75
CA TYR A 69 10.27 0.16 6.44
C TYR A 69 11.37 -0.74 5.91
N PRO A 70 12.65 -0.37 6.14
CA PRO A 70 13.77 -1.18 5.60
C PRO A 70 13.80 -2.59 6.16
N LYS A 71 13.15 -2.83 7.30
CA LYS A 71 13.06 -4.16 7.92
C LYS A 71 11.79 -4.90 7.56
N ALA A 72 11.01 -4.42 6.59
CA ALA A 72 9.82 -5.12 6.15
C ALA A 72 10.21 -6.51 5.61
N SER A 73 9.24 -7.44 5.63
CA SER A 73 9.50 -8.79 5.16
C SER A 73 9.90 -8.78 3.68
N GLN A 74 10.69 -9.79 3.27
CA GLN A 74 11.05 -9.96 1.87
C GLN A 74 9.81 -10.07 0.98
N SER A 75 8.78 -10.74 1.49
CA SER A 75 7.53 -10.87 0.74
C SER A 75 6.95 -9.51 0.38
N VAL A 76 6.88 -8.58 1.34
CA VAL A 76 6.34 -7.24 1.08
C VAL A 76 7.24 -6.47 0.12
N LEU A 77 8.56 -6.53 0.33
CA LEU A 77 9.50 -5.81 -0.53
C LEU A 77 9.47 -6.33 -1.97
N GLN A 78 9.34 -7.65 -2.14
CA GLN A 78 9.22 -8.24 -3.46
C GLN A 78 7.92 -7.83 -4.15
N LYS A 79 6.82 -7.82 -3.41
CA LYS A 79 5.55 -7.34 -3.95
C LYS A 79 5.63 -5.89 -4.37
N ALA A 80 6.31 -5.06 -3.59
CA ALA A 80 6.50 -3.65 -3.94
C ALA A 80 7.25 -3.51 -5.26
N GLN A 81 8.33 -4.27 -5.45
CA GLN A 81 9.07 -4.26 -6.69
C GLN A 81 8.22 -4.74 -7.86
N TYR A 82 7.46 -5.80 -7.66
CA TYR A 82 6.56 -6.32 -8.68
C TYR A 82 5.55 -5.27 -9.12
N GLU A 83 4.93 -4.59 -8.15
CA GLU A 83 3.93 -3.56 -8.45
C GLU A 83 4.55 -2.37 -9.18
N GLN A 84 5.78 -1.98 -8.82
CA GLN A 84 6.49 -0.91 -9.51
C GLN A 84 6.65 -1.24 -11.00
N LYS A 85 7.03 -2.47 -11.30
CA LYS A 85 7.19 -2.91 -12.69
C LYS A 85 5.84 -3.00 -13.39
N LYS A 86 4.85 -3.57 -12.72
CA LYS A 86 3.52 -3.75 -13.28
C LYS A 86 2.90 -2.42 -13.68
N PHE A 87 3.03 -1.41 -12.84
CA PHE A 87 2.45 -0.09 -13.09
C PHE A 87 3.39 0.83 -13.84
N LYS A 88 4.56 0.35 -14.21
CA LYS A 88 5.57 1.13 -14.97
C LYS A 88 5.92 2.42 -14.23
N CYS A 89 6.17 2.31 -12.91
CA CYS A 89 6.59 3.45 -12.12
C CYS A 89 7.94 3.95 -12.58
N SER A 90 8.12 5.27 -12.56
CA SER A 90 9.40 5.89 -12.90
C SER A 90 10.49 5.41 -11.93
N LYS A 91 11.72 5.24 -12.46
CA LYS A 91 12.86 4.86 -11.63
C LYS A 91 13.48 6.04 -10.88
N ALA A 92 13.15 7.23 -11.26
CA ALA A 92 13.72 8.44 -10.65
C ALA A 92 13.20 8.67 -9.24
#